data_30c15c6264bf3589102cda6848de0431
#
_entry.id   30c15c6264bf3589102cda6848de0431
#
_cell.length_a   1.000
_cell.length_b   1.000
_cell.length_c   1.000
_cell.angle_alpha   90.00
_cell.angle_beta   90.00
_cell.angle_gamma   90.00
#
_symmetry.space_group_name_H-M   'P 1'
#
loop_
_entity.id
_entity.type
_entity.pdbx_description
1 polymer ?
#
loop_
_entity_poly.entity_id
_entity_poly.type
_entity_poly.pdbx_seq_one_letter_code
_entity_poly.pdbx_strand_id
1 'polypeptide(L)'
;MAVLSTIGDGLWAAFQMAWEVAWALVLGFALSGIVQAWVPRSRIELALGGRGPREIARATGLGAASSSCSYAAIAIAKSMFAKGASFASAMVFQFASTNLVFELGIVIWVFIGWQFTLAELVGGLILIALMWLGLRLFVTRRLEDEGRRHAEAAEAGHAHPSAGSEGLSPRQRLTSVQAWSDVAHNFRSDWGMLWREIASGFVIAGFISLLPASFFNGLFMTDAPWPVRLLENVVLGPIVAILSFVCSVGNAPLAAVLWGGGISFAGVIAFIYADLLIIPIVIAYTKYYGRELTARLVAIMFAAIVLAALAVDGIFSAAGLVPSTRPSIDSITSRGISWNYTTFLNIIFLAVAAGLFGLTLRRGATDPVCGMRVDRQAGKPTSIYEGRTYYFCSEGCKAKFEAEPERYVDAVRREAVALEHAGHGH
;
A
#
# COMPACT_ATOMS: atom_id res chain seq x y z
N MET A 1 -20.31 25.06 18.64
CA MET A 1 -21.02 23.95 17.98
C MET A 1 -20.50 23.69 16.58
N ALA A 2 -20.27 24.71 15.74
CA ALA A 2 -19.74 24.50 14.36
C ALA A 2 -18.39 23.75 14.26
N VAL A 3 -17.42 24.00 15.16
CA VAL A 3 -16.12 23.30 15.14
C VAL A 3 -16.28 21.82 15.48
N LEU A 4 -17.13 21.46 16.44
CA LEU A 4 -17.38 20.05 16.80
C LEU A 4 -18.09 19.28 15.67
N SER A 5 -19.01 19.93 14.96
CA SER A 5 -19.66 19.29 13.80
C SER A 5 -18.66 19.05 12.68
N THR A 6 -17.80 20.03 12.35
CA THR A 6 -16.76 19.87 11.33
C THR A 6 -15.77 18.73 11.67
N ILE A 7 -15.40 18.60 12.96
CA ILE A 7 -14.56 17.48 13.40
C ILE A 7 -15.30 16.14 13.21
N GLY A 8 -16.57 16.09 13.61
CA GLY A 8 -17.41 14.90 13.42
C GLY A 8 -17.54 14.50 11.94
N ASP A 9 -17.82 15.48 11.08
CA ASP A 9 -17.96 15.27 9.64
C ASP A 9 -16.65 14.80 8.99
N GLY A 10 -15.50 15.38 9.39
CA GLY A 10 -14.18 14.95 8.91
C GLY A 10 -13.83 13.52 9.33
N LEU A 11 -14.08 13.15 10.58
CA LEU A 11 -13.85 11.79 11.06
C LEU A 11 -14.82 10.79 10.43
N TRP A 12 -16.06 11.19 10.18
CA TRP A 12 -17.04 10.35 9.48
C TRP A 12 -16.63 10.11 8.03
N ALA A 13 -16.20 11.14 7.32
CA ALA A 13 -15.67 11.02 5.97
C ALA A 13 -14.42 10.12 5.93
N ALA A 14 -13.50 10.26 6.90
CA ALA A 14 -12.35 9.37 7.05
C ALA A 14 -12.76 7.91 7.23
N PHE A 15 -13.78 7.66 8.08
CA PHE A 15 -14.32 6.31 8.31
C PHE A 15 -14.95 5.73 7.03
N GLN A 16 -15.74 6.51 6.31
CA GLN A 16 -16.35 6.09 5.05
C GLN A 16 -15.28 5.69 4.02
N MET A 17 -14.23 6.51 3.85
CA MET A 17 -13.12 6.20 2.95
C MET A 17 -12.38 4.93 3.38
N ALA A 18 -12.10 4.77 4.67
CA ALA A 18 -11.49 3.55 5.20
C ALA A 18 -12.38 2.31 4.95
N TRP A 19 -13.70 2.46 5.11
CA TRP A 19 -14.67 1.39 4.85
C TRP A 19 -14.69 0.95 3.38
N GLU A 20 -14.60 1.89 2.45
CA GLU A 20 -14.61 1.57 1.02
C GLU A 20 -13.44 0.70 0.59
N VAL A 21 -12.29 0.77 1.26
CA VAL A 21 -11.07 0.04 0.91
C VAL A 21 -10.67 -1.04 1.92
N ALA A 22 -11.44 -1.24 2.99
CA ALA A 22 -11.07 -2.16 4.07
C ALA A 22 -10.85 -3.60 3.59
N TRP A 23 -11.71 -4.13 2.73
CA TRP A 23 -11.56 -5.46 2.14
C TRP A 23 -10.26 -5.59 1.31
N ALA A 24 -9.93 -4.58 0.53
CA ALA A 24 -8.73 -4.56 -0.31
C ALA A 24 -7.44 -4.46 0.53
N LEU A 25 -7.48 -3.71 1.64
CA LEU A 25 -6.38 -3.68 2.63
C LEU A 25 -6.14 -5.06 3.24
N VAL A 26 -7.21 -5.72 3.70
CA VAL A 26 -7.11 -7.06 4.31
C VAL A 26 -6.62 -8.08 3.29
N LEU A 27 -7.18 -8.09 2.07
CA LEU A 27 -6.74 -8.97 0.99
C LEU A 27 -5.26 -8.76 0.67
N GLY A 28 -4.84 -7.52 0.49
CA GLY A 28 -3.47 -7.19 0.11
C GLY A 28 -2.46 -7.56 1.22
N PHE A 29 -2.75 -7.28 2.48
CA PHE A 29 -1.87 -7.72 3.58
C PHE A 29 -1.87 -9.25 3.75
N ALA A 30 -2.99 -9.93 3.51
CA ALA A 30 -3.03 -11.39 3.50
C ALA A 30 -2.18 -11.97 2.35
N LEU A 31 -2.26 -11.39 1.15
CA LEU A 31 -1.40 -11.76 0.01
C LEU A 31 0.08 -11.47 0.30
N SER A 32 0.40 -10.33 0.91
CA SER A 32 1.75 -10.02 1.39
C SER A 32 2.27 -11.09 2.35
N GLY A 33 1.45 -11.46 3.35
CA GLY A 33 1.77 -12.52 4.29
C GLY A 33 2.00 -13.89 3.63
N ILE A 34 1.20 -14.23 2.62
CA ILE A 34 1.37 -15.44 1.80
C ILE A 34 2.69 -15.40 1.02
N VAL A 35 3.01 -14.28 0.35
CA VAL A 35 4.27 -14.12 -0.39
C VAL A 35 5.46 -14.25 0.57
N GLN A 36 5.38 -13.62 1.74
CA GLN A 36 6.43 -13.71 2.75
C GLN A 36 6.62 -15.15 3.27
N ALA A 37 5.54 -15.85 3.60
CA ALA A 37 5.60 -17.17 4.22
C ALA A 37 5.85 -18.31 3.22
N TRP A 38 5.21 -18.27 2.04
CA TRP A 38 5.12 -19.45 1.17
C TRP A 38 5.96 -19.37 -0.10
N VAL A 39 6.33 -18.14 -0.54
CA VAL A 39 7.11 -17.99 -1.77
C VAL A 39 8.60 -17.99 -1.44
N PRO A 40 9.37 -19.00 -1.90
CA PRO A 40 10.80 -19.04 -1.66
C PRO A 40 11.54 -17.90 -2.38
N ARG A 41 12.61 -17.41 -1.75
CA ARG A 41 13.48 -16.37 -2.33
C ARG A 41 13.94 -16.72 -3.75
N SER A 42 14.36 -17.97 -3.98
CA SER A 42 14.82 -18.44 -5.29
C SER A 42 13.76 -18.31 -6.39
N ARG A 43 12.49 -18.48 -6.08
CA ARG A 43 11.40 -18.28 -7.05
C ARG A 43 11.22 -16.81 -7.43
N ILE A 44 11.31 -15.92 -6.45
CA ILE A 44 11.22 -14.46 -6.69
C ILE A 44 12.43 -14.00 -7.50
N GLU A 45 13.65 -14.42 -7.12
CA GLU A 45 14.88 -14.09 -7.85
C GLU A 45 14.81 -14.57 -9.31
N LEU A 46 14.37 -15.81 -9.55
CA LEU A 46 14.25 -16.36 -10.89
C LEU A 46 13.20 -15.64 -11.75
N ALA A 47 12.06 -15.26 -11.14
CA ALA A 47 10.95 -14.67 -11.88
C ALA A 47 11.11 -13.17 -12.10
N LEU A 48 11.66 -12.43 -11.13
CA LEU A 48 11.60 -10.97 -11.03
C LEU A 48 12.97 -10.32 -10.68
N GLY A 49 14.03 -11.10 -10.53
CA GLY A 49 15.36 -10.58 -10.15
C GLY A 49 16.07 -9.83 -11.28
N GLY A 50 15.72 -10.09 -12.53
CA GLY A 50 16.25 -9.37 -13.68
C GLY A 50 15.64 -7.97 -13.86
N ARG A 51 16.32 -7.15 -14.67
CA ARG A 51 15.87 -5.80 -15.06
C ARG A 51 15.40 -5.74 -16.52
N GLY A 52 15.15 -6.90 -17.13
CA GLY A 52 14.77 -7.03 -18.53
C GLY A 52 13.26 -6.85 -18.76
N PRO A 53 12.83 -6.73 -20.03
CA PRO A 53 11.42 -6.54 -20.35
C PRO A 53 10.54 -7.74 -19.97
N ARG A 54 11.09 -8.95 -19.92
CA ARG A 54 10.36 -10.16 -19.52
C ARG A 54 9.99 -10.15 -18.05
N GLU A 55 10.91 -9.74 -17.18
CA GLU A 55 10.68 -9.58 -15.74
C GLU A 55 9.66 -8.47 -15.47
N ILE A 56 9.76 -7.37 -16.20
CA ILE A 56 8.80 -6.27 -16.12
C ILE A 56 7.39 -6.71 -16.55
N ALA A 57 7.27 -7.42 -17.68
CA ALA A 57 5.97 -7.94 -18.13
C ALA A 57 5.36 -8.91 -17.09
N ARG A 58 6.18 -9.78 -16.47
CA ARG A 58 5.72 -10.66 -15.38
C ARG A 58 5.28 -9.87 -14.15
N ALA A 59 6.07 -8.87 -13.75
CA ALA A 59 5.73 -7.99 -12.62
C ALA A 59 4.42 -7.24 -12.89
N THR A 60 4.23 -6.72 -14.12
CA THR A 60 2.99 -6.06 -14.55
C THR A 60 1.78 -6.99 -14.46
N GLY A 61 1.89 -8.19 -15.03
CA GLY A 61 0.80 -9.18 -15.00
C GLY A 61 0.44 -9.64 -13.59
N LEU A 62 1.44 -9.88 -12.75
CA LEU A 62 1.22 -10.23 -11.34
C LEU A 62 0.61 -9.08 -10.55
N GLY A 63 1.07 -7.84 -10.80
CA GLY A 63 0.51 -6.65 -10.18
C GLY A 63 -0.96 -6.47 -10.55
N ALA A 64 -1.29 -6.42 -11.83
CA ALA A 64 -2.67 -6.29 -12.32
C ALA A 64 -3.61 -7.38 -11.77
N ALA A 65 -3.10 -8.62 -11.63
CA ALA A 65 -3.87 -9.73 -11.06
C ALA A 65 -4.04 -9.64 -9.53
N SER A 66 -3.17 -8.91 -8.82
CA SER A 66 -3.23 -8.82 -7.35
C SER A 66 -4.31 -7.89 -6.85
N SER A 67 -4.72 -6.90 -7.65
CA SER A 67 -5.76 -5.90 -7.33
C SER A 67 -5.67 -5.40 -5.90
N SER A 68 -4.55 -4.77 -5.56
CA SER A 68 -4.26 -4.36 -4.18
C SER A 68 -4.40 -2.85 -4.01
N CYS A 69 -4.86 -2.41 -2.85
CA CYS A 69 -4.77 -0.98 -2.51
C CYS A 69 -3.30 -0.53 -2.40
N SER A 70 -3.05 0.77 -2.53
CA SER A 70 -1.70 1.35 -2.57
C SER A 70 -0.82 0.93 -1.37
N TYR A 71 -1.37 0.87 -0.16
CA TYR A 71 -0.63 0.45 1.04
C TYR A 71 -0.30 -1.05 1.03
N ALA A 72 -1.23 -1.88 0.58
CA ALA A 72 -1.00 -3.32 0.45
C ALA A 72 0.01 -3.62 -0.67
N ALA A 73 -0.07 -2.90 -1.78
CA ALA A 73 0.88 -2.99 -2.88
C ALA A 73 2.32 -2.70 -2.43
N ILE A 74 2.52 -1.70 -1.54
CA ILE A 74 3.82 -1.39 -0.94
C ILE A 74 4.34 -2.57 -0.11
N ALA A 75 3.51 -3.17 0.74
CA ALA A 75 3.92 -4.28 1.59
C ALA A 75 4.37 -5.49 0.75
N ILE A 76 3.61 -5.81 -0.31
CA ILE A 76 3.96 -6.89 -1.24
C ILE A 76 5.25 -6.55 -2.00
N ALA A 77 5.35 -5.34 -2.57
CA ALA A 77 6.52 -4.89 -3.33
C ALA A 77 7.80 -4.90 -2.49
N LYS A 78 7.73 -4.41 -1.23
CA LYS A 78 8.82 -4.47 -0.26
C LYS A 78 9.27 -5.91 -0.04
N SER A 79 8.33 -6.81 0.22
CA SER A 79 8.62 -8.22 0.47
C SER A 79 9.26 -8.91 -0.75
N MET A 80 8.74 -8.65 -1.96
CA MET A 80 9.33 -9.16 -3.19
C MET A 80 10.75 -8.62 -3.39
N PHE A 81 10.98 -7.33 -3.12
CA PHE A 81 12.29 -6.70 -3.24
C PHE A 81 13.29 -7.27 -2.23
N ALA A 82 12.90 -7.43 -0.96
CA ALA A 82 13.74 -8.06 0.06
C ALA A 82 14.07 -9.53 -0.30
N LYS A 83 13.17 -10.22 -0.99
CA LYS A 83 13.35 -11.59 -1.48
C LYS A 83 14.08 -11.70 -2.82
N GLY A 84 14.65 -10.62 -3.35
CA GLY A 84 15.54 -10.65 -4.51
C GLY A 84 14.92 -10.23 -5.84
N ALA A 85 13.66 -9.75 -5.87
CA ALA A 85 13.17 -9.05 -7.05
C ALA A 85 14.03 -7.81 -7.33
N SER A 86 14.20 -7.42 -8.59
CA SER A 86 14.81 -6.13 -8.89
C SER A 86 13.93 -4.99 -8.39
N PHE A 87 14.53 -3.85 -8.02
CA PHE A 87 13.75 -2.69 -7.58
C PHE A 87 12.74 -2.23 -8.64
N ALA A 88 13.16 -2.28 -9.92
CA ALA A 88 12.27 -1.97 -11.03
C ALA A 88 11.06 -2.91 -11.11
N SER A 89 11.26 -4.24 -10.95
CA SER A 89 10.16 -5.21 -10.96
C SER A 89 9.21 -5.01 -9.78
N ALA A 90 9.75 -4.71 -8.59
CA ALA A 90 8.93 -4.45 -7.40
C ALA A 90 8.08 -3.18 -7.55
N MET A 91 8.65 -2.09 -8.08
CA MET A 91 7.92 -0.85 -8.31
C MET A 91 6.90 -0.98 -9.44
N VAL A 92 7.25 -1.65 -10.54
CA VAL A 92 6.30 -1.94 -11.64
C VAL A 92 5.13 -2.81 -11.16
N PHE A 93 5.40 -3.83 -10.35
CA PHE A 93 4.33 -4.61 -9.71
C PHE A 93 3.39 -3.69 -8.92
N GLN A 94 3.93 -2.78 -8.11
CA GLN A 94 3.16 -1.88 -7.29
C GLN A 94 2.27 -0.95 -8.14
N PHE A 95 2.80 -0.34 -9.19
CA PHE A 95 2.01 0.48 -10.11
C PHE A 95 0.94 -0.31 -10.85
N ALA A 96 1.26 -1.50 -11.32
CA ALA A 96 0.30 -2.34 -12.01
C ALA A 96 -0.84 -2.79 -11.08
N SER A 97 -0.55 -3.01 -9.80
CA SER A 97 -1.53 -3.44 -8.80
C SER A 97 -2.48 -2.34 -8.33
N THR A 98 -2.21 -1.08 -8.68
CA THR A 98 -3.07 0.06 -8.36
C THR A 98 -3.73 0.66 -9.60
N ASN A 99 -3.01 0.73 -10.73
CA ASN A 99 -3.46 1.46 -11.93
C ASN A 99 -3.91 0.55 -13.09
N LEU A 100 -3.59 -0.75 -13.09
CA LEU A 100 -4.06 -1.69 -14.13
C LEU A 100 -5.10 -2.67 -13.60
N VAL A 101 -5.93 -2.22 -12.67
CA VAL A 101 -6.92 -3.08 -12.03
C VAL A 101 -8.32 -2.78 -12.55
N PHE A 102 -9.07 -3.85 -12.79
CA PHE A 102 -10.41 -3.77 -13.37
C PHE A 102 -11.39 -2.99 -12.50
N GLU A 103 -11.25 -3.09 -11.18
CA GLU A 103 -12.12 -2.41 -10.22
C GLU A 103 -12.01 -0.88 -10.31
N LEU A 104 -10.79 -0.35 -10.33
CA LEU A 104 -10.55 1.08 -10.51
C LEU A 104 -11.11 1.55 -11.86
N GLY A 105 -10.90 0.77 -12.92
CA GLY A 105 -11.46 1.05 -14.25
C GLY A 105 -12.99 1.20 -14.23
N ILE A 106 -13.72 0.31 -13.54
CA ILE A 106 -15.18 0.41 -13.38
C ILE A 106 -15.56 1.67 -12.59
N VAL A 107 -14.87 1.96 -11.50
CA VAL A 107 -15.14 3.14 -10.67
C VAL A 107 -14.94 4.41 -11.48
N ILE A 108 -13.84 4.53 -12.22
CA ILE A 108 -13.56 5.66 -13.12
C ILE A 108 -14.67 5.78 -14.19
N TRP A 109 -15.08 4.66 -14.80
CA TRP A 109 -16.15 4.65 -15.81
C TRP A 109 -17.44 5.25 -15.25
N VAL A 110 -17.85 4.82 -14.08
CA VAL A 110 -19.09 5.28 -13.46
C VAL A 110 -19.05 6.77 -13.10
N PHE A 111 -17.89 7.28 -12.67
CA PHE A 111 -17.76 8.68 -12.22
C PHE A 111 -17.49 9.67 -13.37
N ILE A 112 -16.62 9.35 -14.31
CA ILE A 112 -16.12 10.29 -15.33
C ILE A 112 -16.16 9.76 -16.75
N GLY A 113 -16.54 8.49 -16.95
CA GLY A 113 -16.79 7.91 -18.27
C GLY A 113 -15.70 6.96 -18.74
N TRP A 114 -16.06 6.17 -19.77
CA TRP A 114 -15.22 5.11 -20.31
C TRP A 114 -13.91 5.61 -20.94
N GLN A 115 -13.90 6.85 -21.44
CA GLN A 115 -12.69 7.46 -22.01
C GLN A 115 -11.57 7.56 -20.97
N PHE A 116 -11.90 7.94 -19.73
CA PHE A 116 -10.94 7.99 -18.64
C PHE A 116 -10.50 6.59 -18.21
N THR A 117 -11.38 5.60 -18.22
CA THR A 117 -11.03 4.19 -17.98
C THR A 117 -10.04 3.68 -19.03
N LEU A 118 -10.29 3.98 -20.31
CA LEU A 118 -9.37 3.60 -21.37
C LEU A 118 -8.03 4.34 -21.24
N ALA A 119 -8.07 5.63 -20.87
CA ALA A 119 -6.89 6.44 -20.63
C ALA A 119 -6.07 5.90 -19.47
N GLU A 120 -6.73 5.44 -18.38
CA GLU A 120 -6.10 4.79 -17.24
C GLU A 120 -5.35 3.52 -17.67
N LEU A 121 -5.96 2.65 -18.43
CA LEU A 121 -5.34 1.40 -18.88
C LEU A 121 -4.18 1.64 -19.85
N VAL A 122 -4.41 2.45 -20.88
CA VAL A 122 -3.37 2.76 -21.89
C VAL A 122 -2.22 3.52 -21.26
N GLY A 123 -2.53 4.54 -20.48
CA GLY A 123 -1.52 5.36 -19.83
C GLY A 123 -0.82 4.64 -18.70
N GLY A 124 -1.49 3.71 -17.99
CA GLY A 124 -0.87 2.84 -17.01
C GLY A 124 0.26 1.99 -17.62
N LEU A 125 0.06 1.47 -18.84
CA LEU A 125 1.13 0.78 -19.58
C LEU A 125 2.28 1.72 -19.96
N ILE A 126 1.96 2.94 -20.39
CA ILE A 126 2.96 3.98 -20.71
C ILE A 126 3.73 4.37 -19.42
N LEU A 127 3.01 4.58 -18.33
CA LEU A 127 3.59 4.89 -17.03
C LEU A 127 4.56 3.80 -16.55
N ILE A 128 4.18 2.52 -16.67
CA ILE A 128 5.02 1.38 -16.35
C ILE A 128 6.30 1.38 -17.19
N ALA A 129 6.18 1.62 -18.50
CA ALA A 129 7.34 1.69 -19.39
C ALA A 129 8.29 2.84 -19.02
N LEU A 130 7.74 4.02 -18.73
CA LEU A 130 8.52 5.19 -18.28
C LEU A 130 9.16 4.95 -16.92
N MET A 131 8.44 4.35 -15.98
CA MET A 131 8.98 3.95 -14.68
C MET A 131 10.13 2.96 -14.82
N TRP A 132 9.94 1.91 -15.60
CA TRP A 132 11.02 0.95 -15.88
C TRP A 132 12.25 1.61 -16.47
N LEU A 133 12.07 2.46 -17.48
CA LEU A 133 13.15 3.19 -18.12
C LEU A 133 13.85 4.14 -17.13
N GLY A 134 13.09 4.92 -16.37
CA GLY A 134 13.61 5.85 -15.38
C GLY A 134 14.40 5.13 -14.27
N LEU A 135 13.85 4.04 -13.72
CA LEU A 135 14.53 3.25 -12.71
C LEU A 135 15.80 2.58 -13.25
N ARG A 136 15.77 2.10 -14.50
CA ARG A 136 16.94 1.50 -15.16
C ARG A 136 18.07 2.51 -15.38
N LEU A 137 17.74 3.77 -15.71
CA LEU A 137 18.70 4.83 -16.01
C LEU A 137 19.25 5.51 -14.76
N PHE A 138 18.40 5.78 -13.76
CA PHE A 138 18.75 6.62 -12.62
C PHE A 138 18.99 5.86 -11.31
N VAL A 139 18.63 4.58 -11.23
CA VAL A 139 18.91 3.74 -10.06
C VAL A 139 20.08 2.81 -10.33
N THR A 140 21.23 3.13 -9.74
CA THR A 140 22.43 2.33 -9.82
C THR A 140 22.28 1.03 -9.01
N ARG A 141 23.06 -0.01 -9.37
CA ARG A 141 23.08 -1.26 -8.60
C ARG A 141 23.46 -1.06 -7.14
N ARG A 142 24.44 -0.20 -6.89
CA ARG A 142 24.85 0.12 -5.52
C ARG A 142 23.70 0.67 -4.68
N LEU A 143 22.94 1.60 -5.23
CA LEU A 143 21.79 2.19 -4.53
C LEU A 143 20.65 1.17 -4.33
N GLU A 144 20.44 0.27 -5.31
CA GLU A 144 19.50 -0.83 -5.18
C GLU A 144 19.92 -1.79 -4.06
N ASP A 145 21.20 -2.14 -3.97
CA ASP A 145 21.72 -3.02 -2.92
C ASP A 145 21.64 -2.37 -1.53
N GLU A 146 21.87 -1.06 -1.43
CA GLU A 146 21.66 -0.30 -0.18
C GLU A 146 20.17 -0.29 0.22
N GLY A 147 19.28 0.00 -0.71
CA GLY A 147 17.83 -0.06 -0.50
C GLY A 147 17.35 -1.46 -0.12
N ARG A 148 17.94 -2.51 -0.71
CA ARG A 148 17.62 -3.90 -0.35
C ARG A 148 18.03 -4.23 1.08
N ARG A 149 19.20 -3.78 1.52
CA ARG A 149 19.63 -3.93 2.92
C ARG A 149 18.68 -3.24 3.89
N HIS A 150 18.17 -2.05 3.54
CA HIS A 150 17.12 -1.38 4.33
C HIS A 150 15.84 -2.20 4.38
N ALA A 151 15.38 -2.74 3.25
CA ALA A 151 14.18 -3.56 3.19
C ALA A 151 14.34 -4.87 3.98
N GLU A 152 15.49 -5.53 3.86
CA GLU A 152 15.82 -6.75 4.61
C GLU A 152 15.92 -6.44 6.12
N ALA A 153 16.51 -5.32 6.53
CA ALA A 153 16.57 -4.91 7.92
C ALA A 153 15.19 -4.58 8.49
N ALA A 154 14.32 -3.96 7.72
CA ALA A 154 12.94 -3.71 8.10
C ALA A 154 12.14 -5.03 8.22
N GLU A 155 12.45 -6.03 7.40
CA GLU A 155 11.88 -7.37 7.53
C GLU A 155 12.52 -8.16 8.69
N ALA A 156 13.84 -8.08 8.89
CA ALA A 156 14.55 -8.84 9.92
C ALA A 156 14.08 -8.49 11.34
N GLY A 157 13.59 -7.26 11.56
CA GLY A 157 12.89 -6.88 12.80
C GLY A 157 11.52 -7.54 12.95
N HIS A 158 10.95 -8.10 11.88
CA HIS A 158 9.57 -8.56 11.82
C HIS A 158 9.38 -9.89 11.05
N ALA A 159 10.33 -10.28 10.18
CA ALA A 159 10.25 -11.49 9.39
C ALA A 159 10.77 -12.70 10.16
N HIS A 160 10.02 -13.77 10.07
CA HIS A 160 10.44 -15.08 10.55
C HIS A 160 10.94 -15.92 9.38
N PRO A 161 12.09 -16.59 9.49
CA PRO A 161 12.37 -17.68 8.59
C PRO A 161 11.21 -18.66 8.64
N SER A 162 10.64 -19.00 7.49
CA SER A 162 9.53 -19.96 7.37
C SER A 162 10.04 -21.39 7.62
N ALA A 163 10.72 -21.63 8.74
CA ALA A 163 11.32 -22.93 9.07
C ALA A 163 10.28 -24.07 9.15
N GLY A 164 8.99 -23.73 9.32
CA GLY A 164 7.92 -24.71 9.41
C GLY A 164 7.23 -25.07 8.10
N SER A 165 7.38 -24.25 7.05
CA SER A 165 6.74 -24.48 5.74
C SER A 165 7.71 -24.83 4.62
N GLU A 166 9.03 -24.82 4.88
CA GLU A 166 10.05 -25.28 3.93
C GLU A 166 9.91 -26.79 3.74
N GLY A 167 9.66 -27.21 2.48
CA GLY A 167 9.49 -28.61 2.12
C GLY A 167 8.02 -29.06 1.93
N LEU A 168 7.04 -28.30 2.36
CA LEU A 168 5.64 -28.61 2.11
C LEU A 168 5.25 -28.33 0.65
N SER A 169 4.51 -29.26 0.03
CA SER A 169 3.89 -29.01 -1.27
C SER A 169 2.85 -27.88 -1.19
N PRO A 170 2.50 -27.19 -2.30
CA PRO A 170 1.48 -26.14 -2.29
C PRO A 170 0.13 -26.58 -1.69
N ARG A 171 -0.28 -27.84 -1.93
CA ARG A 171 -1.52 -28.40 -1.36
C ARG A 171 -1.43 -28.61 0.14
N GLN A 172 -0.29 -29.07 0.64
CA GLN A 172 -0.06 -29.25 2.08
C GLN A 172 -0.03 -27.90 2.82
N ARG A 173 0.48 -26.83 2.19
CA ARG A 173 0.46 -25.49 2.77
C ARG A 173 -0.95 -24.95 2.97
N LEU A 174 -1.86 -25.21 2.00
CA LEU A 174 -3.26 -24.77 2.10
C LEU A 174 -4.01 -25.42 3.28
N THR A 175 -3.65 -26.64 3.66
CA THR A 175 -4.30 -27.40 4.75
C THR A 175 -3.54 -27.33 6.07
N SER A 176 -2.28 -26.84 6.05
CA SER A 176 -1.44 -26.78 7.25
C SER A 176 -1.76 -25.55 8.09
N VAL A 177 -2.19 -25.78 9.32
CA VAL A 177 -2.42 -24.70 10.32
C VAL A 177 -1.11 -23.95 10.61
N GLN A 178 0.04 -24.63 10.55
CA GLN A 178 1.36 -24.02 10.72
C GLN A 178 1.65 -23.02 9.62
N ALA A 179 1.42 -23.39 8.35
CA ALA A 179 1.64 -22.49 7.21
C ALA A 179 0.75 -21.25 7.26
N TRP A 180 -0.49 -21.40 7.72
CA TRP A 180 -1.40 -20.27 7.94
C TRP A 180 -1.02 -19.43 9.17
N SER A 181 -0.42 -20.02 10.20
CA SER A 181 0.13 -19.28 11.33
C SER A 181 1.27 -18.36 10.88
N ASP A 182 2.16 -18.83 10.00
CA ASP A 182 3.24 -18.00 9.44
C ASP A 182 2.66 -16.83 8.61
N VAL A 183 1.63 -17.08 7.80
CA VAL A 183 0.90 -16.03 7.07
C VAL A 183 0.28 -15.02 8.04
N ALA A 184 -0.37 -15.50 9.10
CA ALA A 184 -1.03 -14.66 10.09
C ALA A 184 -0.04 -13.74 10.84
N HIS A 185 1.16 -14.24 11.15
CA HIS A 185 2.21 -13.42 11.78
C HIS A 185 2.71 -12.31 10.85
N ASN A 186 2.97 -12.63 9.58
CA ASN A 186 3.38 -11.64 8.59
C ASN A 186 2.28 -10.60 8.33
N PHE A 187 1.02 -11.04 8.20
CA PHE A 187 -0.15 -10.19 8.10
C PHE A 187 -0.22 -9.18 9.26
N ARG A 188 -0.10 -9.66 10.50
CA ARG A 188 -0.09 -8.81 11.68
C ARG A 188 1.09 -7.83 11.69
N SER A 189 2.27 -8.30 11.26
CA SER A 189 3.48 -7.47 11.16
C SER A 189 3.29 -6.31 10.19
N ASP A 190 2.76 -6.58 8.99
CA ASP A 190 2.50 -5.56 7.98
C ASP A 190 1.49 -4.50 8.50
N TRP A 191 0.41 -4.93 9.18
CA TRP A 191 -0.49 -4.02 9.89
C TRP A 191 0.24 -3.19 10.95
N GLY A 192 1.05 -3.83 11.79
CA GLY A 192 1.81 -3.16 12.85
C GLY A 192 2.77 -2.09 12.33
N MET A 193 3.31 -2.30 11.12
CA MET A 193 4.23 -1.34 10.49
C MET A 193 3.51 -0.15 9.84
N LEU A 194 2.31 -0.34 9.31
CA LEU A 194 1.66 0.64 8.43
C LEU A 194 0.39 1.28 9.02
N TRP A 195 -0.13 0.81 10.17
CA TRP A 195 -1.41 1.29 10.69
C TRP A 195 -1.44 2.81 10.97
N ARG A 196 -0.29 3.37 11.40
CA ARG A 196 -0.19 4.80 11.71
C ARG A 196 -0.27 5.64 10.44
N GLU A 197 0.45 5.23 9.41
CA GLU A 197 0.45 5.87 8.10
C GLU A 197 -0.93 5.77 7.45
N ILE A 198 -1.57 4.60 7.53
CA ILE A 198 -2.92 4.37 7.02
C ILE A 198 -3.94 5.23 7.77
N ALA A 199 -3.94 5.19 9.10
CA ALA A 199 -4.90 5.94 9.91
C ALA A 199 -4.72 7.45 9.73
N SER A 200 -3.47 7.96 9.76
CA SER A 200 -3.22 9.39 9.52
C SER A 200 -3.62 9.82 8.12
N GLY A 201 -3.37 8.97 7.11
CA GLY A 201 -3.78 9.24 5.73
C GLY A 201 -5.30 9.40 5.60
N PHE A 202 -6.08 8.47 6.16
CA PHE A 202 -7.55 8.56 6.12
C PHE A 202 -8.10 9.74 6.91
N VAL A 203 -7.53 10.04 8.09
CA VAL A 203 -7.96 11.21 8.87
C VAL A 203 -7.73 12.49 8.08
N ILE A 204 -6.53 12.69 7.53
CA ILE A 204 -6.21 13.88 6.73
C ILE A 204 -7.11 13.95 5.49
N ALA A 205 -7.30 12.83 4.76
CA ALA A 205 -8.19 12.78 3.60
C ALA A 205 -9.64 13.15 3.96
N GLY A 206 -10.14 12.66 5.10
CA GLY A 206 -11.48 12.98 5.59
C GLY A 206 -11.69 14.48 5.83
N PHE A 207 -10.70 15.17 6.41
CA PHE A 207 -10.79 16.62 6.58
C PHE A 207 -10.64 17.40 5.27
N ILE A 208 -9.76 16.95 4.37
CA ILE A 208 -9.57 17.56 3.05
C ILE A 208 -10.85 17.42 2.20
N SER A 209 -11.56 16.30 2.32
CA SER A 209 -12.80 16.08 1.57
C SER A 209 -13.94 17.06 1.95
N LEU A 210 -13.84 17.75 3.09
CA LEU A 210 -14.78 18.81 3.49
C LEU A 210 -14.50 20.14 2.79
N LEU A 211 -13.37 20.28 2.10
CA LEU A 211 -13.07 21.50 1.35
C LEU A 211 -14.02 21.63 0.16
N PRO A 212 -14.52 22.83 -0.13
CA PRO A 212 -15.43 23.04 -1.25
C PRO A 212 -14.71 22.77 -2.58
N ALA A 213 -15.46 22.30 -3.57
CA ALA A 213 -14.94 22.03 -4.92
C ALA A 213 -14.25 23.26 -5.54
N SER A 214 -14.73 24.48 -5.21
CA SER A 214 -14.13 25.73 -5.65
C SER A 214 -12.69 25.94 -5.16
N PHE A 215 -12.32 25.36 -4.01
CA PHE A 215 -10.95 25.39 -3.52
C PHE A 215 -10.01 24.63 -4.47
N PHE A 216 -10.38 23.42 -4.85
CA PHE A 216 -9.55 22.60 -5.77
C PHE A 216 -9.52 23.22 -7.16
N ASN A 217 -10.65 23.68 -7.65
CA ASN A 217 -10.75 24.28 -8.98
C ASN A 217 -10.03 25.61 -9.07
N GLY A 218 -9.95 26.38 -7.97
CA GLY A 218 -9.18 27.62 -7.89
C GLY A 218 -7.65 27.45 -7.91
N LEU A 219 -7.16 26.20 -7.77
CA LEU A 219 -5.73 25.91 -7.88
C LEU A 219 -5.25 25.86 -9.33
N PHE A 220 -6.15 25.67 -10.32
CA PHE A 220 -5.82 25.45 -11.71
C PHE A 220 -6.16 26.66 -12.60
N MET A 221 -5.28 26.96 -13.53
CA MET A 221 -5.49 28.03 -14.53
C MET A 221 -6.45 27.53 -15.62
N THR A 222 -7.74 27.77 -15.46
CA THR A 222 -8.77 27.38 -16.45
C THR A 222 -8.83 28.29 -17.65
N ASP A 223 -8.51 29.58 -17.48
CA ASP A 223 -8.64 30.63 -18.50
C ASP A 223 -7.34 30.93 -19.26
N ALA A 224 -6.23 30.25 -18.94
CA ALA A 224 -4.95 30.43 -19.62
C ALA A 224 -4.95 29.84 -21.04
N PRO A 225 -4.08 30.31 -21.96
CA PRO A 225 -3.86 29.70 -23.26
C PRO A 225 -3.58 28.20 -23.13
N TRP A 226 -4.10 27.40 -24.09
CA TRP A 226 -4.07 25.93 -24.02
C TRP A 226 -2.71 25.33 -23.64
N PRO A 227 -1.55 25.74 -24.18
CA PRO A 227 -0.28 25.12 -23.81
C PRO A 227 0.13 25.37 -22.36
N VAL A 228 -0.15 26.58 -21.84
CA VAL A 228 0.18 26.97 -20.45
C VAL A 228 -0.73 26.21 -19.50
N ARG A 229 -2.04 26.17 -19.78
CA ARG A 229 -3.01 25.41 -19.01
C ARG A 229 -2.69 23.92 -18.97
N LEU A 230 -2.31 23.32 -20.12
CA LEU A 230 -1.94 21.93 -20.17
C LEU A 230 -0.75 21.62 -19.26
N LEU A 231 0.35 22.38 -19.42
CA LEU A 231 1.58 22.14 -18.63
C LEU A 231 1.37 22.38 -17.14
N GLU A 232 0.66 23.43 -16.79
CA GLU A 232 0.35 23.75 -15.41
C GLU A 232 -0.52 22.65 -14.78
N ASN A 233 -1.63 22.28 -15.44
CA ASN A 233 -2.55 21.27 -14.92
C ASN A 233 -1.89 19.89 -14.76
N VAL A 234 -1.02 19.48 -15.68
CA VAL A 234 -0.31 18.19 -15.61
C VAL A 234 0.69 18.16 -14.46
N VAL A 235 1.30 19.30 -14.11
CA VAL A 235 2.22 19.40 -12.97
C VAL A 235 1.48 19.54 -11.66
N LEU A 236 0.39 20.33 -11.62
CA LEU A 236 -0.42 20.52 -10.42
C LEU A 236 -1.27 19.31 -10.08
N GLY A 237 -1.74 18.53 -11.05
CA GLY A 237 -2.52 17.32 -10.80
C GLY A 237 -1.90 16.40 -9.75
N PRO A 238 -0.65 15.94 -9.94
CA PRO A 238 0.06 15.14 -8.94
C PRO A 238 0.25 15.86 -7.60
N ILE A 239 0.49 17.17 -7.59
CA ILE A 239 0.65 17.95 -6.37
C ILE A 239 -0.65 17.97 -5.57
N VAL A 240 -1.78 18.15 -6.25
CA VAL A 240 -3.11 18.05 -5.60
C VAL A 240 -3.35 16.65 -5.04
N ALA A 241 -2.99 15.58 -5.77
CA ALA A 241 -3.09 14.22 -5.28
C ALA A 241 -2.22 13.99 -4.02
N ILE A 242 -0.97 14.48 -4.03
CA ILE A 242 -0.06 14.42 -2.87
C ILE A 242 -0.69 15.10 -1.65
N LEU A 243 -1.33 16.25 -1.84
CA LEU A 243 -1.93 17.05 -0.77
C LEU A 243 -3.30 16.52 -0.32
N SER A 244 -4.06 15.87 -1.21
CA SER A 244 -5.40 15.35 -0.90
C SER A 244 -5.37 14.04 -0.11
N PHE A 245 -4.25 13.33 -0.08
CA PHE A 245 -4.05 12.07 0.67
C PHE A 245 -5.07 10.96 0.32
N VAL A 246 -5.75 11.06 -0.80
CA VAL A 246 -6.81 10.12 -1.17
C VAL A 246 -6.22 8.87 -1.83
N CYS A 247 -6.76 7.70 -1.49
CA CYS A 247 -6.35 6.43 -2.10
C CYS A 247 -6.90 6.28 -3.53
N SER A 248 -6.42 5.28 -4.28
CA SER A 248 -6.75 5.07 -5.70
C SER A 248 -8.28 5.10 -5.98
N VAL A 249 -9.09 4.42 -5.15
CA VAL A 249 -10.55 4.41 -5.31
C VAL A 249 -11.16 5.76 -4.97
N GLY A 250 -10.69 6.40 -3.90
CA GLY A 250 -11.14 7.74 -3.49
C GLY A 250 -10.71 8.86 -4.45
N ASN A 251 -9.70 8.62 -5.28
CA ASN A 251 -9.29 9.58 -6.32
C ASN A 251 -10.35 9.75 -7.42
N ALA A 252 -11.17 8.74 -7.72
CA ALA A 252 -12.14 8.83 -8.80
C ALA A 252 -13.25 9.89 -8.57
N PRO A 253 -13.89 9.99 -7.39
CA PRO A 253 -14.81 11.10 -7.10
C PRO A 253 -14.14 12.47 -7.18
N LEU A 254 -12.94 12.62 -6.63
CA LEU A 254 -12.22 13.89 -6.68
C LEU A 254 -11.78 14.22 -8.11
N ALA A 255 -11.33 13.24 -8.91
CA ALA A 255 -11.07 13.39 -10.33
C ALA A 255 -12.30 13.91 -11.10
N ALA A 256 -13.51 13.41 -10.75
CA ALA A 256 -14.75 13.90 -11.33
C ALA A 256 -15.02 15.36 -10.96
N VAL A 257 -14.78 15.76 -9.71
CA VAL A 257 -14.87 17.17 -9.26
C VAL A 257 -13.89 18.05 -10.02
N LEU A 258 -12.63 17.61 -10.14
CA LEU A 258 -11.60 18.35 -10.87
C LEU A 258 -11.93 18.48 -12.36
N TRP A 259 -12.42 17.41 -12.99
CA TRP A 259 -12.87 17.42 -14.39
C TRP A 259 -14.07 18.36 -14.58
N GLY A 260 -15.08 18.30 -13.69
CA GLY A 260 -16.23 19.20 -13.69
C GLY A 260 -15.84 20.67 -13.52
N GLY A 261 -14.78 20.93 -12.74
CA GLY A 261 -14.22 22.27 -12.49
C GLY A 261 -13.39 22.88 -13.61
N GLY A 262 -13.15 22.18 -14.73
CA GLY A 262 -12.51 22.75 -15.89
C GLY A 262 -11.05 22.36 -16.11
N ILE A 263 -10.48 21.51 -15.28
CA ILE A 263 -9.11 21.02 -15.42
C ILE A 263 -8.92 20.28 -16.76
N SER A 264 -7.70 20.30 -17.31
CA SER A 264 -7.37 19.59 -18.55
C SER A 264 -7.49 18.08 -18.39
N PHE A 265 -7.76 17.35 -19.46
CA PHE A 265 -7.81 15.88 -19.48
C PHE A 265 -6.52 15.28 -18.93
N ALA A 266 -5.35 15.77 -19.42
CA ALA A 266 -4.04 15.36 -18.91
C ALA A 266 -3.86 15.64 -17.41
N GLY A 267 -4.36 16.77 -16.90
CA GLY A 267 -4.29 17.11 -15.47
C GLY A 267 -5.04 16.12 -14.61
N VAL A 268 -6.23 15.69 -15.03
CA VAL A 268 -7.01 14.65 -14.34
C VAL A 268 -6.30 13.29 -14.37
N ILE A 269 -5.74 12.91 -15.51
CA ILE A 269 -4.98 11.66 -15.65
C ILE A 269 -3.73 11.69 -14.75
N ALA A 270 -2.98 12.79 -14.73
CA ALA A 270 -1.82 12.97 -13.87
C ALA A 270 -2.19 12.91 -12.37
N PHE A 271 -3.35 13.46 -12.00
CA PHE A 271 -3.89 13.37 -10.66
C PHE A 271 -4.19 11.91 -10.27
N ILE A 272 -4.87 11.14 -11.12
CA ILE A 272 -5.23 9.75 -10.86
C ILE A 272 -3.97 8.90 -10.64
N TYR A 273 -2.94 9.05 -11.47
CA TYR A 273 -1.69 8.27 -11.38
C TYR A 273 -0.83 8.59 -10.15
N ALA A 274 -1.09 9.68 -9.44
CA ALA A 274 -0.26 10.12 -8.34
C ALA A 274 -0.63 9.50 -6.98
N ASP A 275 -1.50 8.51 -6.94
CA ASP A 275 -1.96 7.81 -5.74
C ASP A 275 -0.83 7.17 -4.90
N LEU A 276 0.30 6.84 -5.54
CA LEU A 276 1.49 6.27 -4.90
C LEU A 276 2.50 7.34 -4.45
N LEU A 277 2.22 8.64 -4.67
CA LEU A 277 3.07 9.75 -4.24
C LEU A 277 2.57 10.47 -2.98
N ILE A 278 1.45 10.05 -2.41
CA ILE A 278 0.90 10.69 -1.20
C ILE A 278 1.89 10.61 -0.03
N ILE A 279 1.91 11.62 0.82
CA ILE A 279 2.93 11.79 1.88
C ILE A 279 3.07 10.55 2.77
N PRO A 280 2.01 9.88 3.27
CA PRO A 280 2.16 8.68 4.08
C PRO A 280 2.89 7.54 3.34
N ILE A 281 2.65 7.40 2.05
CA ILE A 281 3.33 6.41 1.19
C ILE A 281 4.81 6.76 1.03
N VAL A 282 5.15 8.02 0.80
CA VAL A 282 6.55 8.47 0.70
C VAL A 282 7.29 8.25 2.03
N ILE A 283 6.62 8.45 3.17
CA ILE A 283 7.17 8.11 4.48
C ILE A 283 7.44 6.60 4.58
N ALA A 284 6.51 5.76 4.13
CA ALA A 284 6.69 4.30 4.10
C ALA A 284 7.86 3.88 3.19
N TYR A 285 8.02 4.50 2.01
CA TYR A 285 9.17 4.26 1.14
C TYR A 285 10.48 4.62 1.84
N THR A 286 10.53 5.76 2.53
CA THR A 286 11.73 6.18 3.27
C THR A 286 12.11 5.17 4.35
N LYS A 287 11.12 4.61 5.02
CA LYS A 287 11.28 3.59 6.05
C LYS A 287 11.80 2.25 5.48
N TYR A 288 11.35 1.87 4.27
CA TYR A 288 11.68 0.58 3.67
C TYR A 288 12.92 0.61 2.77
N TYR A 289 13.15 1.71 2.06
CA TYR A 289 14.19 1.78 1.02
C TYR A 289 15.31 2.76 1.34
N GLY A 290 15.16 3.55 2.42
CA GLY A 290 16.08 4.62 2.78
C GLY A 290 15.82 5.93 2.01
N ARG A 291 16.38 7.03 2.51
CA ARG A 291 16.07 8.37 2.00
C ARG A 291 16.55 8.62 0.57
N GLU A 292 17.75 8.16 0.22
CA GLU A 292 18.33 8.43 -1.10
C GLU A 292 17.57 7.72 -2.22
N LEU A 293 17.28 6.42 -2.05
CA LEU A 293 16.52 5.64 -3.05
C LEU A 293 15.08 6.18 -3.15
N THR A 294 14.47 6.56 -2.03
CA THR A 294 13.12 7.15 -2.01
C THR A 294 13.08 8.48 -2.76
N ALA A 295 14.04 9.38 -2.54
CA ALA A 295 14.07 10.67 -3.23
C ALA A 295 14.18 10.49 -4.75
N ARG A 296 15.02 9.57 -5.22
CA ARG A 296 15.13 9.24 -6.65
C ARG A 296 13.85 8.60 -7.17
N LEU A 297 13.26 7.68 -6.41
CA LEU A 297 11.98 7.04 -6.76
C LEU A 297 10.90 8.11 -6.96
N VAL A 298 10.68 8.99 -5.99
CA VAL A 298 9.67 10.05 -6.05
C VAL A 298 9.89 10.96 -7.26
N ALA A 299 11.14 11.38 -7.54
CA ALA A 299 11.45 12.20 -8.70
C ALA A 299 11.15 11.47 -10.03
N ILE A 300 11.50 10.18 -10.14
CA ILE A 300 11.22 9.36 -11.32
C ILE A 300 9.72 9.16 -11.48
N MET A 301 9.00 8.86 -10.39
CA MET A 301 7.55 8.70 -10.39
C MET A 301 6.86 9.96 -10.87
N PHE A 302 7.19 11.11 -10.30
CA PHE A 302 6.61 12.39 -10.68
C PHE A 302 6.83 12.69 -12.17
N ALA A 303 8.08 12.55 -12.66
CA ALA A 303 8.38 12.75 -14.07
C ALA A 303 7.64 11.76 -14.99
N ALA A 304 7.59 10.48 -14.61
CA ALA A 304 6.88 9.45 -15.37
C ALA A 304 5.38 9.70 -15.45
N ILE A 305 4.76 10.17 -14.36
CA ILE A 305 3.34 10.53 -14.30
C ILE A 305 3.05 11.70 -15.25
N VAL A 306 3.83 12.78 -15.16
CA VAL A 306 3.68 13.96 -16.03
C VAL A 306 3.82 13.55 -17.50
N LEU A 307 4.86 12.79 -17.86
CA LEU A 307 5.11 12.35 -19.23
C LEU A 307 4.04 11.38 -19.73
N ALA A 308 3.57 10.46 -18.89
CA ALA A 308 2.50 9.53 -19.25
C ALA A 308 1.19 10.28 -19.51
N ALA A 309 0.83 11.24 -18.66
CA ALA A 309 -0.37 12.04 -18.82
C ALA A 309 -0.33 12.88 -20.10
N LEU A 310 0.81 13.50 -20.41
CA LEU A 310 1.00 14.23 -21.69
C LEU A 310 0.90 13.30 -22.90
N ALA A 311 1.50 12.11 -22.82
CA ALA A 311 1.43 11.13 -23.91
C ALA A 311 -0.01 10.65 -24.14
N VAL A 312 -0.75 10.38 -23.07
CA VAL A 312 -2.18 9.99 -23.13
C VAL A 312 -3.01 11.13 -23.73
N ASP A 313 -2.82 12.36 -23.28
CA ASP A 313 -3.53 13.52 -23.84
C ASP A 313 -3.27 13.67 -25.35
N GLY A 314 -2.02 13.56 -25.77
CA GLY A 314 -1.66 13.60 -27.19
C GLY A 314 -2.31 12.48 -28.00
N ILE A 315 -2.29 11.24 -27.51
CA ILE A 315 -2.91 10.09 -28.18
C ILE A 315 -4.43 10.27 -28.27
N PHE A 316 -5.09 10.66 -27.16
CA PHE A 316 -6.53 10.80 -27.08
C PHE A 316 -7.04 12.02 -27.88
N SER A 317 -6.28 13.11 -27.86
CA SER A 317 -6.57 14.29 -28.69
C SER A 317 -6.47 13.96 -30.17
N ALA A 318 -5.43 13.25 -30.60
CA ALA A 318 -5.26 12.83 -31.99
C ALA A 318 -6.35 11.85 -32.45
N ALA A 319 -6.84 11.00 -31.52
CA ALA A 319 -7.91 10.04 -31.79
C ALA A 319 -9.33 10.66 -31.65
N GLY A 320 -9.47 11.92 -31.22
CA GLY A 320 -10.76 12.55 -30.93
C GLY A 320 -11.51 11.93 -29.75
N LEU A 321 -10.80 11.32 -28.80
CA LEU A 321 -11.36 10.59 -27.67
C LEU A 321 -11.43 11.42 -26.39
N VAL A 322 -10.91 12.64 -26.37
CA VAL A 322 -11.01 13.52 -25.20
C VAL A 322 -12.48 13.91 -24.98
N PRO A 323 -13.07 13.65 -23.79
CA PRO A 323 -14.48 13.94 -23.54
C PRO A 323 -14.78 15.44 -23.63
N SER A 324 -15.87 15.80 -24.31
CA SER A 324 -16.38 17.17 -24.35
C SER A 324 -17.38 17.47 -23.22
N THR A 325 -18.03 16.43 -22.66
CA THR A 325 -19.01 16.55 -21.60
C THR A 325 -18.33 16.45 -20.23
N ARG A 326 -18.75 17.30 -19.29
CA ARG A 326 -18.27 17.34 -17.92
C ARG A 326 -19.40 17.03 -16.95
N PRO A 327 -19.20 16.19 -15.91
CA PRO A 327 -20.25 15.88 -14.94
C PRO A 327 -20.60 17.12 -14.10
N SER A 328 -21.86 17.21 -13.68
CA SER A 328 -22.26 18.21 -12.68
C SER A 328 -21.81 17.78 -11.29
N ILE A 329 -21.29 18.71 -10.51
CA ILE A 329 -20.72 18.45 -9.17
C ILE A 329 -21.78 17.90 -8.21
N ASP A 330 -23.05 18.31 -8.33
CA ASP A 330 -24.15 17.86 -7.46
C ASP A 330 -24.44 16.35 -7.55
N SER A 331 -24.11 15.71 -8.67
CA SER A 331 -24.30 14.26 -8.85
C SER A 331 -23.23 13.38 -8.16
N ILE A 332 -22.15 13.97 -7.65
CA ILE A 332 -20.97 13.27 -7.17
C ILE A 332 -20.99 13.13 -5.63
N THR A 333 -21.62 14.07 -4.92
CA THR A 333 -21.46 14.23 -3.45
C THR A 333 -22.40 13.39 -2.58
N SER A 334 -23.31 12.57 -3.11
CA SER A 334 -24.38 11.92 -2.35
C SER A 334 -24.17 10.44 -2.02
N ARG A 335 -22.93 9.96 -1.83
CA ARG A 335 -22.69 8.53 -1.54
C ARG A 335 -22.32 8.31 -0.08
N GLY A 336 -23.21 7.62 0.65
CA GLY A 336 -22.97 7.06 1.97
C GLY A 336 -22.73 5.56 1.93
N ILE A 337 -22.42 4.95 3.08
CA ILE A 337 -22.33 3.50 3.25
C ILE A 337 -23.65 2.87 2.82
N SER A 338 -23.61 2.03 1.82
CA SER A 338 -24.78 1.34 1.25
C SER A 338 -24.54 -0.18 1.19
N TRP A 339 -25.62 -0.96 1.11
CA TRP A 339 -25.55 -2.39 0.89
C TRP A 339 -25.17 -2.67 -0.57
N ASN A 340 -23.87 -2.60 -0.86
CA ASN A 340 -23.26 -2.85 -2.15
C ASN A 340 -22.21 -3.96 -2.05
N TYR A 341 -21.56 -4.29 -3.16
CA TYR A 341 -20.52 -5.32 -3.20
C TYR A 341 -19.38 -5.04 -2.20
N THR A 342 -19.01 -3.78 -1.97
CA THR A 342 -17.95 -3.37 -1.03
C THR A 342 -18.30 -3.77 0.40
N THR A 343 -19.54 -3.54 0.84
CA THR A 343 -19.99 -3.92 2.18
C THR A 343 -19.98 -5.43 2.38
N PHE A 344 -20.41 -6.22 1.38
CA PHE A 344 -20.33 -7.68 1.47
C PHE A 344 -18.88 -8.17 1.52
N LEU A 345 -18.00 -7.64 0.68
CA LEU A 345 -16.57 -7.96 0.70
C LEU A 345 -15.94 -7.57 2.04
N ASN A 346 -16.27 -6.39 2.59
CA ASN A 346 -15.78 -5.98 3.91
C ASN A 346 -16.16 -6.99 5.00
N ILE A 347 -17.40 -7.45 5.04
CA ILE A 347 -17.83 -8.46 6.02
C ILE A 347 -17.01 -9.74 5.89
N ILE A 348 -16.83 -10.24 4.66
CA ILE A 348 -16.04 -11.46 4.40
C ILE A 348 -14.58 -11.26 4.82
N PHE A 349 -13.95 -10.19 4.35
CA PHE A 349 -12.53 -9.96 4.61
C PHE A 349 -12.23 -9.54 6.05
N LEU A 350 -13.15 -8.87 6.75
CA LEU A 350 -13.04 -8.65 8.19
C LEU A 350 -13.12 -9.96 8.97
N ALA A 351 -13.96 -10.92 8.54
CA ALA A 351 -13.97 -12.25 9.13
C ALA A 351 -12.63 -12.99 8.87
N VAL A 352 -12.05 -12.86 7.67
CA VAL A 352 -10.70 -13.38 7.36
C VAL A 352 -9.65 -12.73 8.25
N ALA A 353 -9.66 -11.40 8.40
CA ALA A 353 -8.76 -10.67 9.28
C ALA A 353 -8.89 -11.14 10.74
N ALA A 354 -10.12 -11.26 11.24
CA ALA A 354 -10.38 -11.77 12.58
C ALA A 354 -9.84 -13.21 12.76
N GLY A 355 -9.99 -14.06 11.76
CA GLY A 355 -9.41 -15.41 11.74
C GLY A 355 -7.88 -15.38 11.79
N LEU A 356 -7.23 -14.56 10.96
CA LEU A 356 -5.77 -14.41 10.95
C LEU A 356 -5.27 -13.83 12.28
N PHE A 357 -5.88 -12.76 12.79
CA PHE A 357 -5.51 -12.24 14.12
C PHE A 357 -5.76 -13.29 15.22
N GLY A 358 -6.85 -14.02 15.15
CA GLY A 358 -7.18 -15.12 16.08
C GLY A 358 -6.13 -16.22 16.10
N LEU A 359 -5.57 -16.58 14.93
CA LEU A 359 -4.45 -17.54 14.86
C LEU A 359 -3.22 -17.04 15.58
N THR A 360 -2.91 -15.74 15.51
CA THR A 360 -1.78 -15.17 16.27
C THR A 360 -2.03 -15.14 17.77
N LEU A 361 -3.28 -15.00 18.23
CA LEU A 361 -3.63 -14.94 19.65
C LEU A 361 -3.62 -16.32 20.32
N ARG A 362 -4.12 -17.35 19.65
CA ARG A 362 -4.29 -18.70 20.21
C ARG A 362 -2.97 -19.45 20.44
N ARG A 363 -1.92 -19.15 19.71
CA ARG A 363 -0.66 -19.91 19.69
C ARG A 363 0.57 -19.10 20.04
N GLY A 364 0.44 -17.81 20.30
CA GLY A 364 1.56 -16.92 20.46
C GLY A 364 2.14 -16.87 21.85
N ALA A 365 3.44 -17.04 21.96
CA ALA A 365 4.25 -16.43 23.00
C ALA A 365 4.57 -14.98 22.62
N THR A 366 4.85 -14.12 23.60
CA THR A 366 5.38 -12.78 23.31
C THR A 366 6.90 -12.84 23.35
N ASP A 367 7.56 -12.37 22.29
CA ASP A 367 9.00 -12.17 22.26
C ASP A 367 9.35 -11.06 23.27
N PRO A 368 10.16 -11.36 24.31
CA PRO A 368 10.44 -10.39 25.35
C PRO A 368 11.29 -9.20 24.89
N VAL A 369 11.97 -9.31 23.75
CA VAL A 369 12.87 -8.27 23.21
C VAL A 369 12.12 -7.23 22.39
N CYS A 370 11.18 -7.67 21.55
CA CYS A 370 10.48 -6.77 20.61
C CYS A 370 8.96 -6.69 20.83
N GLY A 371 8.39 -7.45 21.78
CA GLY A 371 6.96 -7.46 22.07
C GLY A 371 6.11 -8.20 21.03
N MET A 372 6.74 -8.81 20.03
CA MET A 372 6.03 -9.50 18.94
C MET A 372 5.50 -10.85 19.40
N ARG A 373 4.31 -11.22 18.93
CA ARG A 373 3.78 -12.57 19.17
C ARG A 373 4.41 -13.59 18.25
N VAL A 374 4.93 -14.65 18.83
CA VAL A 374 5.66 -15.75 18.18
C VAL A 374 4.94 -17.06 18.42
N ASP A 375 4.87 -17.91 17.40
CA ASP A 375 4.28 -19.25 17.56
C ASP A 375 5.18 -20.11 18.50
N ARG A 376 4.54 -20.79 19.44
CA ARG A 376 5.22 -21.70 20.39
C ARG A 376 5.64 -23.02 19.76
N GLN A 377 5.18 -23.33 18.55
CA GLN A 377 5.43 -24.62 17.88
C GLN A 377 6.62 -24.54 16.92
N ALA A 378 7.48 -25.55 17.02
CA ALA A 378 8.56 -25.99 16.14
C ALA A 378 9.36 -24.95 15.31
N GLY A 379 10.66 -24.93 15.53
CA GLY A 379 11.63 -24.27 14.62
C GLY A 379 11.86 -22.78 14.92
N LYS A 380 11.19 -22.19 15.89
CA LYS A 380 11.48 -20.81 16.33
C LYS A 380 12.64 -20.79 17.31
N PRO A 381 13.48 -19.74 17.29
CA PRO A 381 14.51 -19.57 18.27
C PRO A 381 13.93 -19.55 19.68
N THR A 382 14.48 -20.37 20.56
CA THR A 382 14.10 -20.42 21.97
C THR A 382 15.32 -20.30 22.86
N SER A 383 15.13 -19.76 24.05
CA SER A 383 16.11 -19.77 25.11
C SER A 383 15.43 -20.13 26.44
N ILE A 384 16.13 -20.83 27.30
CA ILE A 384 15.64 -21.16 28.64
C ILE A 384 16.36 -20.26 29.64
N TYR A 385 15.59 -19.49 30.40
CA TYR A 385 16.11 -18.65 31.45
C TYR A 385 15.23 -18.79 32.72
N GLU A 386 15.83 -19.01 33.86
CA GLU A 386 15.15 -19.30 35.12
C GLU A 386 14.09 -20.43 35.04
N GLY A 387 14.36 -21.48 34.26
CA GLY A 387 13.45 -22.62 34.10
C GLY A 387 12.22 -22.34 33.23
N ARG A 388 12.12 -21.15 32.60
CA ARG A 388 11.05 -20.77 31.63
C ARG A 388 11.59 -20.73 30.25
N THR A 389 10.79 -21.26 29.28
CA THR A 389 11.12 -21.18 27.86
C THR A 389 10.59 -19.89 27.29
N TYR A 390 11.49 -19.08 26.74
CA TYR A 390 11.19 -17.86 25.99
C TYR A 390 11.29 -18.15 24.50
N TYR A 391 10.38 -17.56 23.74
CA TYR A 391 10.27 -17.75 22.30
C TYR A 391 10.59 -16.42 21.62
N PHE A 392 11.39 -16.48 20.56
CA PHE A 392 11.87 -15.28 19.88
C PHE A 392 11.41 -15.26 18.42
N CYS A 393 11.21 -14.07 17.94
CA CYS A 393 10.85 -13.84 16.56
C CYS A 393 12.01 -14.14 15.59
N SER A 394 13.25 -13.97 16.02
CA SER A 394 14.46 -14.16 15.22
C SER A 394 15.65 -14.54 16.09
N GLU A 395 16.69 -15.08 15.45
CA GLU A 395 17.97 -15.34 16.14
C GLU A 395 18.59 -14.05 16.69
N GLY A 396 18.35 -12.90 16.04
CA GLY A 396 18.81 -11.61 16.54
C GLY A 396 18.12 -11.18 17.85
N CYS A 397 16.82 -11.46 18.03
CA CYS A 397 16.13 -11.23 19.29
C CYS A 397 16.61 -12.21 20.36
N LYS A 398 16.80 -13.48 20.01
CA LYS A 398 17.37 -14.48 20.92
C LYS A 398 18.75 -14.06 21.42
N ALA A 399 19.65 -13.67 20.51
CA ALA A 399 21.00 -13.24 20.89
C ALA A 399 20.99 -12.00 21.80
N LYS A 400 20.09 -11.02 21.55
CA LYS A 400 19.92 -9.86 22.44
C LYS A 400 19.40 -10.24 23.81
N PHE A 401 18.47 -11.20 23.87
CA PHE A 401 17.96 -11.72 25.13
C PHE A 401 19.03 -12.46 25.91
N GLU A 402 19.80 -13.33 25.24
CA GLU A 402 20.87 -14.11 25.88
C GLU A 402 22.03 -13.24 26.38
N ALA A 403 22.24 -12.07 25.74
CA ALA A 403 23.22 -11.09 26.19
C ALA A 403 22.80 -10.36 27.49
N GLU A 404 21.50 -10.02 27.65
CA GLU A 404 20.97 -9.26 28.80
C GLU A 404 19.57 -9.80 29.19
N PRO A 405 19.44 -11.04 29.72
CA PRO A 405 18.13 -11.65 29.97
C PRO A 405 17.29 -10.89 31.00
N GLU A 406 17.91 -10.42 32.09
CA GLU A 406 17.23 -9.72 33.20
C GLU A 406 16.47 -8.48 32.70
N ARG A 407 17.07 -7.71 31.80
CA ARG A 407 16.48 -6.49 31.24
C ARG A 407 15.12 -6.74 30.58
N TYR A 408 14.98 -7.86 29.88
CA TYR A 408 13.78 -8.21 29.13
C TYR A 408 12.75 -8.96 29.95
N VAL A 409 13.19 -9.77 30.92
CA VAL A 409 12.30 -10.49 31.84
C VAL A 409 11.58 -9.52 32.76
N ASP A 410 12.27 -8.51 33.30
CA ASP A 410 11.68 -7.49 34.16
C ASP A 410 10.67 -6.59 33.43
N ALA A 411 10.85 -6.36 32.13
CA ALA A 411 9.87 -5.64 31.30
C ALA A 411 8.57 -6.45 31.18
N VAL A 412 8.67 -7.76 30.88
CA VAL A 412 7.52 -8.67 30.78
C VAL A 412 6.80 -8.85 32.12
N ARG A 413 7.56 -8.92 33.25
CA ARG A 413 6.95 -9.00 34.58
C ARG A 413 6.16 -7.75 34.93
N ARG A 414 6.68 -6.56 34.62
CA ARG A 414 5.98 -5.28 34.86
C ARG A 414 4.69 -5.16 34.05
N GLU A 415 4.70 -5.62 32.83
CA GLU A 415 3.52 -5.59 31.95
C GLU A 415 2.44 -6.59 32.43
N ALA A 416 2.84 -7.76 32.88
CA ALA A 416 1.92 -8.75 33.45
C ALA A 416 1.26 -8.25 34.76
N VAL A 417 2.02 -7.61 35.66
CA VAL A 417 1.50 -7.01 36.88
C VAL A 417 0.58 -5.82 36.61
N ALA A 418 0.88 -5.00 35.58
CA ALA A 418 0.03 -3.89 35.18
C ALA A 418 -1.32 -4.37 34.62
N LEU A 419 -1.34 -5.49 33.91
CA LEU A 419 -2.58 -6.10 33.38
C LEU A 419 -3.44 -6.75 34.46
N GLU A 420 -2.82 -7.36 35.50
CA GLU A 420 -3.54 -7.89 36.68
C GLU A 420 -4.20 -6.78 37.50
N HIS A 421 -3.52 -5.65 37.70
CA HIS A 421 -4.10 -4.50 38.40
C HIS A 421 -5.20 -3.79 37.61
N ALA A 422 -5.15 -3.80 36.26
CA ALA A 422 -6.22 -3.26 35.44
C ALA A 422 -7.47 -4.17 35.34
N GLY A 423 -7.32 -5.47 35.64
CA GLY A 423 -8.42 -6.45 35.64
C GLY A 423 -9.21 -6.53 36.95
N HIS A 424 -8.75 -5.91 38.04
CA HIS A 424 -9.42 -5.92 39.36
C HIS A 424 -10.11 -4.60 39.75
N GLY A 425 -10.27 -3.69 38.79
CA GLY A 425 -10.94 -2.39 38.98
C GLY A 425 -12.33 -2.32 38.30
N HIS A 426 -13.18 -3.33 38.56
CA HIS A 426 -14.63 -3.24 38.25
C HIS A 426 -15.43 -3.92 39.34
#